data_1a7ef4dd2db0d94259d8ccb32e835c5f
#
_entry.id   1a7ef4dd2db0d94259d8ccb32e835c5f
#
_cell.length_a   1.000
_cell.length_b   1.000
_cell.length_c   1.000
_cell.angle_alpha   90.00
_cell.angle_beta   90.00
_cell.angle_gamma   90.00
#
_symmetry.space_group_name_H-M   'P 1'
#
loop_
_entity.id
_entity.type
_entity.pdbx_description
1 polymer ?
#
loop_
_entity_poly.entity_id
_entity_poly.type
_entity_poly.pdbx_seq_one_letter_code
_entity_poly.pdbx_strand_id
1 'polypeptide(L)'
;MKIRPSKIILATGASEKFLEFPGNDLPGIYGAGAVQTLMNVAGVKPAERVLMVGAGNIGLIVSYQLMQAGVEVAGIIEAAPKIGGYLVHASKIRRSGVPIRTGYTIEKAYGTDALEGVVIVQVDSQFQPVPGTEETIPCDTLCLAVGLAPLTELCWQAGCDMAFIRELSGHIPLTDENLETSVPGVYAAGDVSGIEEASSAMVEGRLAGCAAAESLGYEPVRAAAEKEAARSELSEQIGRASCRGRV
;
A
#
# COMPACT_ATOMS: atom_id res chain seq x y z
N MET A 1 4.05 20.75 24.56
CA MET A 1 4.11 19.74 25.66
C MET A 1 5.25 18.79 25.36
N LYS A 2 6.13 18.46 26.32
CA LYS A 2 7.16 17.41 26.17
C LYS A 2 6.69 16.17 26.91
N ILE A 3 6.65 15.01 26.24
CA ILE A 3 6.31 13.72 26.82
C ILE A 3 7.59 12.89 26.90
N ARG A 4 7.80 12.19 28.02
CA ARG A 4 8.89 11.21 28.18
C ARG A 4 8.24 9.85 28.45
N PRO A 5 7.89 9.09 27.40
CA PRO A 5 7.29 7.77 27.55
C PRO A 5 8.37 6.76 27.97
N SER A 6 7.96 5.72 28.67
CA SER A 6 8.82 4.56 28.96
C SER A 6 8.94 3.60 27.79
N LYS A 7 7.88 3.52 26.97
CA LYS A 7 7.83 2.70 25.76
C LYS A 7 7.17 3.49 24.61
N ILE A 8 7.57 3.19 23.39
CA ILE A 8 7.04 3.80 22.17
C ILE A 8 6.66 2.68 21.20
N ILE A 9 5.48 2.76 20.61
CA ILE A 9 5.09 1.90 19.51
C ILE A 9 4.93 2.77 18.27
N LEU A 10 5.74 2.50 17.25
CA LEU A 10 5.67 3.14 15.94
C LEU A 10 4.71 2.34 15.06
N ALA A 11 3.64 2.96 14.63
CA ALA A 11 2.60 2.38 13.77
C ALA A 11 2.22 3.41 12.68
N THR A 12 3.23 3.97 12.03
CA THR A 12 3.10 5.08 11.07
C THR A 12 2.53 4.65 9.72
N GLY A 13 2.42 3.33 9.49
CA GLY A 13 1.85 2.81 8.26
C GLY A 13 2.76 2.96 7.05
N ALA A 14 2.17 3.28 5.92
CA ALA A 14 2.84 3.37 4.63
C ALA A 14 2.41 4.62 3.85
N SER A 15 3.22 5.04 2.87
CA SER A 15 2.88 6.02 1.86
C SER A 15 2.71 5.37 0.50
N GLU A 16 1.89 5.97 -0.35
CA GLU A 16 1.72 5.52 -1.73
C GLU A 16 2.94 5.89 -2.58
N LYS A 17 3.35 4.99 -3.44
CA LYS A 17 4.35 5.25 -4.48
C LYS A 17 3.70 5.96 -5.65
N PHE A 18 4.43 6.89 -6.25
CA PHE A 18 4.02 7.60 -7.46
C PHE A 18 4.89 7.19 -8.65
N LEU A 19 4.34 7.37 -9.85
CA LEU A 19 5.09 7.24 -11.10
C LEU A 19 5.53 8.60 -11.60
N GLU A 20 6.72 8.65 -12.18
CA GLU A 20 7.24 9.82 -12.85
C GLU A 20 6.91 9.73 -14.35
N PHE A 21 6.13 10.69 -14.85
CA PHE A 21 5.79 10.86 -16.26
C PHE A 21 5.45 12.33 -16.53
N PRO A 22 5.57 12.81 -17.75
CA PRO A 22 5.21 14.19 -18.11
C PRO A 22 3.74 14.49 -17.74
N GLY A 23 3.52 15.59 -17.00
CA GLY A 23 2.20 16.02 -16.55
C GLY A 23 1.69 15.34 -15.28
N ASN A 24 2.53 14.61 -14.54
CA ASN A 24 2.13 13.96 -13.28
C ASN A 24 1.80 14.93 -12.13
N ASP A 25 2.01 16.23 -12.33
CA ASP A 25 1.69 17.31 -11.41
C ASP A 25 0.34 17.99 -11.67
N LEU A 26 -0.40 17.56 -12.70
CA LEU A 26 -1.73 18.07 -13.00
C LEU A 26 -2.73 17.73 -11.89
N PRO A 27 -3.59 18.69 -11.46
CA PRO A 27 -4.74 18.38 -10.61
C PRO A 27 -5.62 17.31 -11.26
N GLY A 28 -6.03 16.31 -10.45
CA GLY A 28 -6.77 15.13 -10.93
C GLY A 28 -5.92 13.85 -10.91
N ILE A 29 -4.65 13.93 -10.50
CA ILE A 29 -3.78 12.76 -10.35
C ILE A 29 -3.62 12.46 -8.87
N TYR A 30 -4.07 11.27 -8.44
CA TYR A 30 -4.12 10.85 -7.05
C TYR A 30 -3.58 9.44 -6.86
N GLY A 31 -3.08 9.15 -5.65
CA GLY A 31 -2.93 7.77 -5.21
C GLY A 31 -4.30 7.11 -4.97
N ALA A 32 -4.39 5.81 -5.17
CA ALA A 32 -5.65 5.07 -5.02
C ALA A 32 -6.18 5.09 -3.57
N GLY A 33 -5.30 5.10 -2.56
CA GLY A 33 -5.66 5.24 -1.15
C GLY A 33 -6.21 6.62 -0.81
N ALA A 34 -5.67 7.68 -1.44
CA ALA A 34 -6.20 9.03 -1.30
C ALA A 34 -7.64 9.11 -1.82
N VAL A 35 -7.90 8.55 -3.00
CA VAL A 35 -9.24 8.46 -3.60
C VAL A 35 -10.19 7.64 -2.72
N GLN A 36 -9.72 6.51 -2.20
CA GLN A 36 -10.48 5.68 -1.27
C GLN A 36 -10.86 6.44 0.00
N THR A 37 -9.94 7.24 0.54
CA THR A 37 -10.19 8.07 1.73
C THR A 37 -11.23 9.17 1.44
N LEU A 38 -11.16 9.83 0.29
CA LEU A 38 -12.17 10.80 -0.13
C LEU A 38 -13.57 10.18 -0.17
N MET A 39 -13.71 8.99 -0.73
CA MET A 39 -15.01 8.30 -0.82
C MET A 39 -15.49 7.79 0.54
N ASN A 40 -14.66 7.00 1.23
CA ASN A 40 -15.11 6.21 2.38
C ASN A 40 -15.13 7.01 3.68
N VAL A 41 -14.30 8.03 3.82
CA VAL A 41 -14.21 8.85 5.05
C VAL A 41 -14.89 10.20 4.86
N ALA A 42 -14.61 10.89 3.75
CA ALA A 42 -15.14 12.21 3.51
C ALA A 42 -16.49 12.22 2.77
N GLY A 43 -16.95 11.10 2.20
CA GLY A 43 -18.20 11.00 1.43
C GLY A 43 -18.17 11.83 0.14
N VAL A 44 -16.98 12.06 -0.43
CA VAL A 44 -16.80 12.87 -1.63
C VAL A 44 -16.68 11.95 -2.85
N LYS A 45 -17.42 12.26 -3.92
CA LYS A 45 -17.23 11.65 -5.24
C LYS A 45 -15.99 12.29 -5.88
N PRO A 46 -14.89 11.55 -6.09
CA PRO A 46 -13.59 12.16 -6.45
C PRO A 46 -13.46 12.47 -7.94
N ALA A 47 -14.32 11.90 -8.79
CA ALA A 47 -14.18 11.95 -10.25
C ALA A 47 -15.52 11.74 -10.95
N GLU A 48 -15.61 12.12 -12.23
CA GLU A 48 -16.64 11.63 -13.13
C GLU A 48 -16.15 10.41 -13.91
N ARG A 49 -14.90 10.45 -14.40
CA ARG A 49 -14.30 9.39 -15.21
C ARG A 49 -12.83 9.15 -14.84
N VAL A 50 -12.52 7.95 -14.37
CA VAL A 50 -11.18 7.60 -13.87
C VAL A 50 -10.50 6.55 -14.75
N LEU A 51 -9.19 6.70 -14.95
CA LEU A 51 -8.30 5.61 -15.36
C LEU A 51 -7.52 5.13 -14.13
N MET A 52 -7.49 3.82 -13.89
CA MET A 52 -6.71 3.19 -12.83
C MET A 52 -5.40 2.64 -13.36
N VAL A 53 -4.30 2.91 -12.67
CA VAL A 53 -2.96 2.36 -12.94
C VAL A 53 -2.58 1.38 -11.85
N GLY A 54 -2.33 0.14 -12.24
CA GLY A 54 -2.05 -0.97 -11.34
C GLY A 54 -3.26 -1.88 -11.14
N ALA A 55 -3.08 -3.16 -11.49
CA ALA A 55 -4.06 -4.23 -11.32
C ALA A 55 -3.72 -5.17 -10.14
N GLY A 56 -3.11 -4.62 -9.09
CA GLY A 56 -2.99 -5.24 -7.78
C GLY A 56 -4.32 -5.22 -7.01
N ASN A 57 -4.34 -5.77 -5.80
CA ASN A 57 -5.57 -5.81 -4.97
C ASN A 57 -6.17 -4.41 -4.76
N ILE A 58 -5.34 -3.41 -4.43
CA ILE A 58 -5.80 -2.03 -4.17
C ILE A 58 -6.45 -1.45 -5.43
N GLY A 59 -5.78 -1.51 -6.59
CA GLY A 59 -6.32 -0.96 -7.83
C GLY A 59 -7.67 -1.58 -8.22
N LEU A 60 -7.79 -2.91 -8.09
CA LEU A 60 -9.04 -3.63 -8.38
C LEU A 60 -10.15 -3.28 -7.38
N ILE A 61 -9.85 -3.23 -6.08
CA ILE A 61 -10.83 -2.93 -5.02
C ILE A 61 -11.31 -1.48 -5.14
N VAL A 62 -10.39 -0.53 -5.27
CA VAL A 62 -10.74 0.90 -5.37
C VAL A 62 -11.51 1.18 -6.66
N SER A 63 -11.17 0.54 -7.79
CA SER A 63 -11.97 0.64 -9.02
C SER A 63 -13.41 0.18 -8.81
N TYR A 64 -13.62 -0.91 -8.08
CA TYR A 64 -14.98 -1.37 -7.77
C TYR A 64 -15.73 -0.39 -6.85
N GLN A 65 -15.06 0.19 -5.86
CA GLN A 65 -15.64 1.21 -4.97
C GLN A 65 -16.00 2.49 -5.73
N LEU A 66 -15.15 2.93 -6.67
CA LEU A 66 -15.42 4.07 -7.56
C LEU A 66 -16.70 3.85 -8.36
N MET A 67 -16.89 2.65 -8.93
CA MET A 67 -18.12 2.30 -9.64
C MET A 67 -19.35 2.33 -8.72
N GLN A 68 -19.22 1.87 -7.47
CA GLN A 68 -20.31 1.94 -6.48
C GLN A 68 -20.64 3.40 -6.10
N ALA A 69 -19.66 4.30 -6.14
CA ALA A 69 -19.84 5.73 -5.93
C ALA A 69 -20.38 6.47 -7.18
N GLY A 70 -20.69 5.75 -8.27
CA GLY A 70 -21.21 6.32 -9.51
C GLY A 70 -20.14 7.01 -10.37
N VAL A 71 -18.87 6.61 -10.23
CA VAL A 71 -17.76 7.06 -11.08
C VAL A 71 -17.59 6.08 -12.22
N GLU A 72 -17.42 6.58 -13.45
CA GLU A 72 -17.07 5.75 -14.60
C GLU A 72 -15.60 5.33 -14.50
N VAL A 73 -15.32 4.03 -14.56
CA VAL A 73 -13.95 3.52 -14.67
C VAL A 73 -13.66 3.22 -16.13
N ALA A 74 -12.90 4.09 -16.80
CA ALA A 74 -12.54 3.97 -18.21
C ALA A 74 -11.71 2.71 -18.50
N GLY A 75 -10.97 2.24 -17.52
CA GLY A 75 -10.17 1.02 -17.60
C GLY A 75 -9.18 0.91 -16.45
N ILE A 76 -8.52 -0.23 -16.42
CA ILE A 76 -7.38 -0.50 -15.53
C ILE A 76 -6.20 -0.89 -16.42
N ILE A 77 -5.05 -0.27 -16.25
CA ILE A 77 -3.81 -0.65 -16.91
C ILE A 77 -2.82 -1.24 -15.92
N GLU A 78 -2.02 -2.18 -16.38
CA GLU A 78 -0.99 -2.87 -15.60
C GLU A 78 0.25 -3.06 -16.47
N ALA A 79 1.41 -2.64 -15.98
CA ALA A 79 2.65 -2.78 -16.72
C ALA A 79 3.14 -4.24 -16.80
N ALA A 80 2.88 -5.03 -15.76
CA ALA A 80 3.21 -6.45 -15.77
C ALA A 80 2.35 -7.23 -16.78
N PRO A 81 2.86 -8.36 -17.31
CA PRO A 81 2.12 -9.19 -18.27
C PRO A 81 0.91 -9.91 -17.66
N LYS A 82 0.77 -9.86 -16.33
CA LYS A 82 -0.32 -10.51 -15.58
C LYS A 82 -0.87 -9.59 -14.50
N ILE A 83 -2.15 -9.75 -14.21
CA ILE A 83 -2.81 -9.10 -13.08
C ILE A 83 -2.16 -9.58 -11.78
N GLY A 84 -1.75 -8.64 -10.91
CA GLY A 84 -1.13 -8.93 -9.62
C GLY A 84 -2.12 -9.20 -8.49
N GLY A 85 -3.38 -8.74 -8.61
CA GLY A 85 -4.40 -8.92 -7.59
C GLY A 85 -5.16 -10.24 -7.70
N TYR A 86 -6.00 -10.53 -6.69
CA TYR A 86 -6.80 -11.74 -6.64
C TYR A 86 -7.84 -11.83 -7.76
N LEU A 87 -8.01 -13.02 -8.33
CA LEU A 87 -8.93 -13.27 -9.44
C LEU A 87 -10.39 -12.92 -9.09
N VAL A 88 -10.78 -13.02 -7.83
CA VAL A 88 -12.14 -12.66 -7.39
C VAL A 88 -12.42 -11.16 -7.62
N HIS A 89 -11.46 -10.28 -7.38
CA HIS A 89 -11.59 -8.84 -7.63
C HIS A 89 -11.55 -8.54 -9.13
N ALA A 90 -10.60 -9.11 -9.86
CA ALA A 90 -10.49 -8.96 -11.30
C ALA A 90 -11.75 -9.44 -12.03
N SER A 91 -12.36 -10.55 -11.58
CA SER A 91 -13.59 -11.08 -12.15
C SER A 91 -14.80 -10.16 -11.93
N LYS A 92 -14.89 -9.48 -10.77
CA LYS A 92 -15.93 -8.47 -10.53
C LYS A 92 -15.82 -7.33 -11.52
N ILE A 93 -14.62 -6.75 -11.68
CA ILE A 93 -14.33 -5.66 -12.61
C ILE A 93 -14.70 -6.04 -14.05
N ARG A 94 -14.21 -7.20 -14.52
CA ARG A 94 -14.50 -7.68 -15.89
C ARG A 94 -15.99 -7.89 -16.15
N ARG A 95 -16.72 -8.46 -15.18
CA ARG A 95 -18.18 -8.65 -15.32
C ARG A 95 -18.94 -7.33 -15.37
N SER A 96 -18.39 -6.26 -14.82
CA SER A 96 -18.97 -4.91 -14.92
C SER A 96 -18.61 -4.20 -16.22
N GLY A 97 -17.92 -4.87 -17.16
CA GLY A 97 -17.58 -4.32 -18.48
C GLY A 97 -16.32 -3.45 -18.51
N VAL A 98 -15.60 -3.31 -17.40
CA VAL A 98 -14.38 -2.50 -17.34
C VAL A 98 -13.20 -3.31 -17.90
N PRO A 99 -12.47 -2.78 -18.91
CA PRO A 99 -11.32 -3.44 -19.48
C PRO A 99 -10.13 -3.41 -18.49
N ILE A 100 -9.44 -4.54 -18.38
CA ILE A 100 -8.14 -4.64 -17.68
C ILE A 100 -7.11 -5.00 -18.73
N ARG A 101 -6.17 -4.07 -18.97
CA ARG A 101 -5.11 -4.19 -19.98
C ARG A 101 -3.77 -4.40 -19.29
N THR A 102 -3.12 -5.51 -19.57
CA THR A 102 -1.76 -5.81 -19.08
C THR A 102 -0.72 -5.49 -20.15
N GLY A 103 0.50 -5.19 -19.73
CA GLY A 103 1.58 -4.76 -20.62
C GLY A 103 1.44 -3.29 -21.07
N TYR A 104 0.81 -2.44 -20.28
CA TYR A 104 0.64 -1.00 -20.55
C TYR A 104 1.10 -0.14 -19.39
N THR A 105 1.67 1.01 -19.70
CA THR A 105 2.02 2.06 -18.72
C THR A 105 1.54 3.43 -19.21
N ILE A 106 1.72 4.46 -18.38
CA ILE A 106 1.48 5.85 -18.75
C ILE A 106 2.70 6.37 -19.51
N GLU A 107 2.48 6.99 -20.67
CA GLU A 107 3.48 7.77 -21.36
C GLU A 107 3.48 9.22 -20.87
N LYS A 108 2.29 9.84 -20.80
CA LYS A 108 2.10 11.22 -20.32
C LYS A 108 0.65 11.48 -19.94
N ALA A 109 0.45 12.45 -19.04
CA ALA A 109 -0.84 13.09 -18.82
C ALA A 109 -0.91 14.42 -19.59
N TYR A 110 -2.12 14.87 -19.91
CA TYR A 110 -2.35 16.16 -20.56
C TYR A 110 -3.58 16.86 -20.00
N GLY A 111 -3.56 18.16 -20.06
CA GLY A 111 -4.61 19.06 -19.59
C GLY A 111 -4.05 20.48 -19.49
N THR A 112 -4.93 21.46 -19.30
CA THR A 112 -4.54 22.86 -19.13
C THR A 112 -4.49 23.26 -17.65
N ASP A 113 -5.62 23.25 -16.98
CA ASP A 113 -5.74 23.59 -15.54
C ASP A 113 -5.89 22.35 -14.67
N ALA A 114 -6.32 21.25 -15.26
CA ALA A 114 -6.51 19.95 -14.62
C ALA A 114 -6.36 18.85 -15.67
N LEU A 115 -6.36 17.60 -15.21
CA LEU A 115 -6.27 16.44 -16.08
C LEU A 115 -7.48 16.36 -17.04
N GLU A 116 -7.21 16.25 -18.34
CA GLU A 116 -8.19 16.02 -19.40
C GLU A 116 -8.07 14.61 -20.01
N GLY A 117 -6.95 13.97 -19.77
CA GLY A 117 -6.70 12.59 -20.16
C GLY A 117 -5.25 12.20 -20.09
N VAL A 118 -4.98 10.96 -20.48
CA VAL A 118 -3.65 10.37 -20.47
C VAL A 118 -3.36 9.67 -21.81
N VAL A 119 -2.10 9.61 -22.17
CA VAL A 119 -1.59 8.73 -23.22
C VAL A 119 -0.99 7.52 -22.54
N ILE A 120 -1.49 6.34 -22.87
CA ILE A 120 -0.93 5.05 -22.44
C ILE A 120 -0.13 4.45 -23.59
N VAL A 121 0.82 3.58 -23.27
CA VAL A 121 1.70 2.91 -24.24
C VAL A 121 1.95 1.47 -23.80
N GLN A 122 2.08 0.55 -24.75
CA GLN A 122 2.54 -0.80 -24.45
C GLN A 122 3.99 -0.80 -23.95
N VAL A 123 4.31 -1.76 -23.09
CA VAL A 123 5.68 -2.01 -22.65
C VAL A 123 6.14 -3.39 -23.08
N ASP A 124 7.42 -3.48 -23.41
CA ASP A 124 8.08 -4.75 -23.70
C ASP A 124 8.41 -5.56 -22.42
N SER A 125 9.13 -6.68 -22.57
CA SER A 125 9.56 -7.54 -21.47
C SER A 125 10.57 -6.88 -20.51
N GLN A 126 11.15 -5.75 -20.88
CA GLN A 126 12.06 -4.95 -20.07
C GLN A 126 11.38 -3.69 -19.52
N PHE A 127 10.05 -3.59 -19.64
CA PHE A 127 9.23 -2.44 -19.26
C PHE A 127 9.57 -1.16 -20.03
N GLN A 128 10.14 -1.27 -21.25
CA GLN A 128 10.39 -0.13 -22.10
C GLN A 128 9.18 0.15 -22.98
N PRO A 129 8.82 1.44 -23.19
CA PRO A 129 7.72 1.81 -24.08
C PRO A 129 7.96 1.31 -25.51
N VAL A 130 6.92 0.75 -26.13
CA VAL A 130 6.92 0.30 -27.53
C VAL A 130 6.36 1.41 -28.42
N PRO A 131 7.17 2.11 -29.21
CA PRO A 131 6.72 3.20 -30.07
C PRO A 131 5.64 2.75 -31.08
N GLY A 132 4.65 3.62 -31.31
CA GLY A 132 3.55 3.36 -32.25
C GLY A 132 2.38 2.58 -31.62
N THR A 133 2.41 2.37 -30.31
CA THR A 133 1.32 1.72 -29.55
C THR A 133 0.59 2.69 -28.64
N GLU A 134 0.84 3.98 -28.77
CA GLU A 134 0.24 5.05 -27.97
C GLU A 134 -1.27 5.11 -28.19
N GLU A 135 -2.01 5.19 -27.10
CA GLU A 135 -3.47 5.34 -27.10
C GLU A 135 -3.88 6.42 -26.10
N THR A 136 -4.73 7.33 -26.54
CA THR A 136 -5.26 8.39 -25.69
C THR A 136 -6.54 7.95 -25.00
N ILE A 137 -6.58 8.10 -23.67
CA ILE A 137 -7.76 7.80 -22.85
C ILE A 137 -8.22 9.10 -22.19
N PRO A 138 -9.37 9.65 -22.59
CA PRO A 138 -9.97 10.80 -21.90
C PRO A 138 -10.40 10.39 -20.47
N CYS A 139 -9.98 11.18 -19.48
CA CYS A 139 -10.38 11.02 -18.07
C CYS A 139 -10.08 12.32 -17.32
N ASP A 140 -10.89 12.62 -16.32
CA ASP A 140 -10.69 13.76 -15.42
C ASP A 140 -9.86 13.38 -14.19
N THR A 141 -9.66 12.09 -13.96
CA THR A 141 -8.88 11.58 -12.84
C THR A 141 -8.04 10.38 -13.23
N LEU A 142 -6.80 10.38 -12.77
CA LEU A 142 -5.86 9.26 -12.84
C LEU A 142 -5.59 8.76 -11.43
N CYS A 143 -5.88 7.49 -11.18
CA CYS A 143 -5.60 6.84 -9.91
C CYS A 143 -4.37 5.94 -10.01
N LEU A 144 -3.39 6.15 -9.15
CA LEU A 144 -2.15 5.38 -9.10
C LEU A 144 -2.20 4.35 -7.97
N ALA A 145 -2.19 3.06 -8.31
CA ALA A 145 -2.12 1.93 -7.39
C ALA A 145 -0.83 1.12 -7.63
N VAL A 146 0.31 1.80 -7.62
CA VAL A 146 1.61 1.27 -8.06
C VAL A 146 2.49 0.80 -6.90
N GLY A 147 1.91 0.64 -5.74
CA GLY A 147 2.55 0.11 -4.55
C GLY A 147 2.64 1.10 -3.40
N LEU A 148 3.14 0.59 -2.28
CA LEU A 148 3.30 1.31 -1.03
C LEU A 148 4.77 1.24 -0.60
N ALA A 149 5.20 2.19 0.23
CA ALA A 149 6.50 2.19 0.91
C ALA A 149 6.28 2.38 2.41
N PRO A 150 6.96 1.61 3.28
CA PRO A 150 6.88 1.80 4.73
C PRO A 150 7.28 3.23 5.15
N LEU A 151 6.49 3.87 6.03
CA LEU A 151 6.80 5.19 6.60
C LEU A 151 7.74 5.03 7.79
N THR A 152 9.03 4.97 7.50
CA THR A 152 10.10 4.61 8.46
C THR A 152 10.90 5.79 8.99
N GLU A 153 10.52 7.02 8.70
CA GLU A 153 11.27 8.23 9.08
C GLU A 153 11.49 8.34 10.59
N LEU A 154 10.48 7.95 11.38
CA LEU A 154 10.61 7.95 12.85
C LEU A 154 11.53 6.84 13.34
N CYS A 155 11.58 5.70 12.65
CA CYS A 155 12.55 4.63 12.96
C CYS A 155 14.00 5.10 12.72
N TRP A 156 14.25 5.78 11.59
CA TRP A 156 15.54 6.39 11.29
C TRP A 156 15.92 7.45 12.33
N GLN A 157 15.00 8.34 12.70
CA GLN A 157 15.22 9.38 13.70
C GLN A 157 15.47 8.79 15.11
N ALA A 158 14.84 7.68 15.43
CA ALA A 158 15.06 6.96 16.68
C ALA A 158 16.41 6.23 16.71
N GLY A 159 17.09 6.07 15.59
CA GLY A 159 18.36 5.36 15.48
C GLY A 159 18.20 3.84 15.41
N CYS A 160 17.06 3.34 14.93
CA CYS A 160 16.84 1.91 14.73
C CYS A 160 17.75 1.36 13.62
N ASP A 161 18.22 0.13 13.79
CA ASP A 161 18.87 -0.62 12.71
C ASP A 161 17.84 -0.94 11.64
N MET A 162 18.21 -0.66 10.38
CA MET A 162 17.30 -0.78 9.24
C MET A 162 17.85 -1.74 8.20
N ALA A 163 16.95 -2.47 7.52
CA ALA A 163 17.29 -3.31 6.37
C ALA A 163 16.39 -3.01 5.19
N PHE A 164 16.93 -3.13 3.97
CA PHE A 164 16.12 -3.11 2.75
C PHE A 164 15.67 -4.53 2.43
N ILE A 165 14.35 -4.76 2.47
CA ILE A 165 13.73 -6.05 2.13
C ILE A 165 12.71 -5.82 1.02
N ARG A 166 13.06 -6.33 -0.17
CA ARG A 166 12.25 -6.14 -1.39
C ARG A 166 10.83 -6.67 -1.24
N GLU A 167 10.68 -7.82 -0.61
CA GLU A 167 9.41 -8.52 -0.38
C GLU A 167 8.47 -7.74 0.56
N LEU A 168 9.04 -6.88 1.41
CA LEU A 168 8.33 -5.99 2.32
C LEU A 168 8.25 -4.55 1.79
N SER A 169 8.58 -4.36 0.51
CA SER A 169 8.43 -3.14 -0.27
C SER A 169 9.36 -1.97 0.08
N GLY A 170 10.42 -2.20 0.88
CA GLY A 170 11.36 -1.11 1.17
C GLY A 170 12.27 -1.32 2.37
N HIS A 171 12.75 -0.21 2.93
CA HIS A 171 13.48 -0.21 4.19
C HIS A 171 12.52 -0.40 5.35
N ILE A 172 12.87 -1.30 6.27
CA ILE A 172 12.12 -1.57 7.49
C ILE A 172 13.05 -1.60 8.69
N PRO A 173 12.57 -1.29 9.90
CA PRO A 173 13.34 -1.51 11.12
C PRO A 173 13.51 -3.00 11.38
N LEU A 174 14.72 -3.39 11.82
CA LEU A 174 14.94 -4.74 12.33
C LEU A 174 14.30 -4.86 13.71
N THR A 175 13.51 -5.91 13.89
CA THR A 175 12.79 -6.18 15.14
C THR A 175 13.05 -7.60 15.63
N ASP A 176 12.94 -7.78 16.94
CA ASP A 176 12.93 -9.09 17.56
C ASP A 176 11.54 -9.78 17.42
N GLU A 177 11.39 -10.93 18.06
CA GLU A 177 10.14 -11.69 18.07
C GLU A 177 8.97 -11.00 18.78
N ASN A 178 9.23 -9.93 19.55
CA ASN A 178 8.25 -9.09 20.23
C ASN A 178 7.95 -7.80 19.48
N LEU A 179 8.51 -7.61 18.29
CA LEU A 179 8.50 -6.40 17.49
C LEU A 179 9.23 -5.22 18.16
N GLU A 180 10.11 -5.48 19.14
CA GLU A 180 11.02 -4.46 19.68
C GLU A 180 12.17 -4.24 18.69
N THR A 181 12.47 -2.97 18.40
CA THR A 181 13.55 -2.60 17.48
C THR A 181 14.92 -2.73 18.15
N SER A 182 16.01 -2.44 17.44
CA SER A 182 17.34 -2.37 18.04
C SER A 182 17.48 -1.28 19.11
N VAL A 183 16.52 -0.36 19.21
CA VAL A 183 16.45 0.68 20.25
C VAL A 183 15.55 0.20 21.39
N PRO A 184 16.10 -0.05 22.60
CA PRO A 184 15.31 -0.58 23.70
C PRO A 184 14.11 0.29 24.06
N GLY A 185 12.92 -0.33 24.16
CA GLY A 185 11.67 0.35 24.46
C GLY A 185 10.95 0.95 23.25
N VAL A 186 11.49 0.79 22.03
CA VAL A 186 10.85 1.21 20.78
C VAL A 186 10.41 -0.01 20.00
N TYR A 187 9.12 -0.10 19.69
CA TYR A 187 8.48 -1.17 18.94
C TYR A 187 8.01 -0.65 17.58
N ALA A 188 7.94 -1.50 16.57
CA ALA A 188 7.37 -1.19 15.27
C ALA A 188 6.34 -2.24 14.87
N ALA A 189 5.14 -1.81 14.42
CA ALA A 189 4.06 -2.72 14.07
C ALA A 189 3.23 -2.20 12.89
N GLY A 190 2.72 -3.09 12.06
CA GLY A 190 1.99 -2.78 10.84
C GLY A 190 2.91 -2.43 9.68
N ASP A 191 2.40 -1.71 8.68
CA ASP A 191 3.11 -1.44 7.42
C ASP A 191 4.47 -0.74 7.57
N VAL A 192 4.72 -0.07 8.69
CA VAL A 192 6.04 0.50 9.01
C VAL A 192 7.13 -0.58 9.12
N SER A 193 6.76 -1.79 9.52
CA SER A 193 7.66 -2.96 9.60
C SER A 193 7.58 -3.87 8.38
N GLY A 194 6.88 -3.43 7.32
CA GLY A 194 6.75 -4.10 6.03
C GLY A 194 5.31 -4.12 5.54
N ILE A 195 5.14 -3.95 4.23
CA ILE A 195 3.81 -3.90 3.61
C ILE A 195 3.22 -5.30 3.57
N GLU A 196 2.14 -5.50 4.33
CA GLU A 196 1.39 -6.75 4.39
C GLU A 196 -0.13 -6.50 4.39
N GLU A 197 -0.91 -7.52 4.72
CA GLU A 197 -2.36 -7.43 4.84
C GLU A 197 -2.77 -6.75 6.17
N ALA A 198 -3.93 -6.09 6.18
CA ALA A 198 -4.45 -5.40 7.37
C ALA A 198 -4.63 -6.35 8.57
N SER A 199 -4.94 -7.63 8.32
CA SER A 199 -5.03 -8.67 9.36
C SER A 199 -3.71 -8.87 10.09
N SER A 200 -2.59 -8.92 9.37
CA SER A 200 -1.25 -9.02 9.95
C SER A 200 -0.93 -7.79 10.80
N ALA A 201 -1.20 -6.59 10.29
CA ALA A 201 -0.98 -5.33 11.00
C ALA A 201 -1.76 -5.27 12.34
N MET A 202 -3.00 -5.78 12.37
CA MET A 202 -3.79 -5.86 13.61
C MET A 202 -3.15 -6.78 14.64
N VAL A 203 -2.67 -7.94 14.23
CA VAL A 203 -2.03 -8.91 15.12
C VAL A 203 -0.69 -8.39 15.62
N GLU A 204 0.09 -7.75 14.75
CA GLU A 204 1.34 -7.10 15.15
C GLU A 204 1.12 -5.99 16.18
N GLY A 205 0.11 -5.14 15.97
CA GLY A 205 -0.25 -4.11 16.95
C GLY A 205 -0.59 -4.70 18.32
N ARG A 206 -1.32 -5.84 18.34
CA ARG A 206 -1.63 -6.60 19.59
C ARG A 206 -0.34 -7.16 20.21
N LEU A 207 0.53 -7.76 19.41
CA LEU A 207 1.81 -8.31 19.87
C LEU A 207 2.70 -7.24 20.49
N ALA A 208 2.94 -6.14 19.78
CA ALA A 208 3.76 -5.02 20.26
C ALA A 208 3.17 -4.39 21.53
N GLY A 209 1.84 -4.21 21.57
CA GLY A 209 1.14 -3.69 22.76
C GLY A 209 1.31 -4.57 23.98
N CYS A 210 1.12 -5.88 23.85
CA CYS A 210 1.32 -6.85 24.94
C CYS A 210 2.77 -6.94 25.39
N ALA A 211 3.72 -6.90 24.45
CA ALA A 211 5.16 -6.90 24.76
C ALA A 211 5.57 -5.65 25.56
N ALA A 212 5.09 -4.49 25.13
CA ALA A 212 5.33 -3.24 25.85
C ALA A 212 4.72 -3.25 27.26
N ALA A 213 3.46 -3.73 27.41
CA ALA A 213 2.78 -3.82 28.69
C ALA A 213 3.48 -4.78 29.66
N GLU A 214 3.86 -5.96 29.19
CA GLU A 214 4.61 -6.94 29.99
C GLU A 214 5.95 -6.37 30.47
N SER A 215 6.69 -5.70 29.58
CA SER A 215 7.98 -5.08 29.91
C SER A 215 7.87 -3.97 30.97
N LEU A 216 6.68 -3.40 31.17
CA LEU A 216 6.36 -2.43 32.20
C LEU A 216 5.75 -3.05 33.47
N GLY A 217 5.58 -4.39 33.50
CA GLY A 217 5.01 -5.12 34.63
C GLY A 217 3.47 -5.08 34.70
N TYR A 218 2.77 -4.67 33.64
CA TYR A 218 1.31 -4.67 33.59
C TYR A 218 0.79 -6.06 33.18
N GLU A 219 -0.05 -6.67 34.05
CA GLU A 219 -0.72 -7.95 33.83
C GLU A 219 0.19 -9.01 33.14
N PRO A 220 1.39 -9.32 33.69
CA PRO A 220 2.42 -10.05 32.94
C PRO A 220 1.96 -11.44 32.46
N VAL A 221 1.12 -12.13 33.23
CA VAL A 221 0.61 -13.47 32.87
C VAL A 221 -0.33 -13.37 31.66
N ARG A 222 -1.24 -12.39 31.64
CA ARG A 222 -2.17 -12.18 30.54
C ARG A 222 -1.42 -11.68 29.29
N ALA A 223 -0.49 -10.74 29.47
CA ALA A 223 0.32 -10.22 28.38
C ALA A 223 1.15 -11.32 27.70
N ALA A 224 1.76 -12.23 28.47
CA ALA A 224 2.50 -13.37 27.94
C ALA A 224 1.61 -14.32 27.13
N ALA A 225 0.41 -14.65 27.64
CA ALA A 225 -0.53 -15.52 26.93
C ALA A 225 -1.03 -14.89 25.62
N GLU A 226 -1.36 -13.60 25.62
CA GLU A 226 -1.78 -12.86 24.43
C GLU A 226 -0.65 -12.73 23.40
N LYS A 227 0.60 -12.55 23.83
CA LYS A 227 1.76 -12.54 22.93
C LYS A 227 1.91 -13.88 22.22
N GLU A 228 1.85 -14.98 22.94
CA GLU A 228 2.00 -16.31 22.36
C GLU A 228 0.86 -16.60 21.35
N ALA A 229 -0.38 -16.23 21.70
CA ALA A 229 -1.50 -16.33 20.78
C ALA A 229 -1.29 -15.48 19.51
N ALA A 230 -0.80 -14.25 19.64
CA ALA A 230 -0.51 -13.38 18.51
C ALA A 230 0.62 -13.92 17.63
N ARG A 231 1.68 -14.48 18.21
CA ARG A 231 2.77 -15.12 17.44
C ARG A 231 2.28 -16.34 16.67
N SER A 232 1.47 -17.19 17.32
CA SER A 232 0.87 -18.34 16.65
C SER A 232 0.01 -17.91 15.47
N GLU A 233 -0.85 -16.92 15.66
CA GLU A 233 -1.70 -16.36 14.60
C GLU A 233 -0.87 -15.77 13.44
N LEU A 234 0.19 -15.01 13.73
CA LEU A 234 1.10 -14.52 12.71
C LEU A 234 1.79 -15.65 11.96
N SER A 235 2.22 -16.71 12.62
CA SER A 235 2.87 -17.86 11.98
C SER A 235 1.93 -18.64 11.06
N GLU A 236 0.64 -18.73 11.40
CA GLU A 236 -0.38 -19.38 10.57
C GLU A 236 -0.78 -18.54 9.36
N GLN A 237 -0.93 -17.21 9.55
CA GLN A 237 -1.23 -16.27 8.45
C GLN A 237 -0.06 -16.14 7.50
N ILE A 238 1.15 -16.34 7.98
CA ILE A 238 2.41 -16.14 7.28
C ILE A 238 3.04 -17.47 6.92
N GLY A 239 2.50 -18.19 5.97
CA GLY A 239 3.33 -19.01 5.07
C GLY A 239 4.33 -18.13 4.30
N ARG A 240 4.38 -16.84 4.60
CA ARG A 240 5.20 -15.76 4.02
C ARG A 240 6.17 -15.10 5.03
N ALA A 241 6.02 -15.33 6.33
CA ALA A 241 6.89 -14.76 7.37
C ALA A 241 8.27 -15.43 7.51
N SER A 242 8.65 -16.28 6.58
CA SER A 242 10.02 -16.82 6.58
C SER A 242 11.12 -15.75 6.40
N CYS A 243 10.77 -14.51 6.09
CA CYS A 243 11.73 -13.42 5.94
C CYS A 243 12.03 -12.65 7.23
N ARG A 244 11.14 -12.64 8.25
CA ARG A 244 11.32 -11.84 9.47
C ARG A 244 12.25 -12.44 10.52
N GLY A 245 12.61 -13.71 10.41
CA GLY A 245 13.44 -14.41 11.41
C GLY A 245 14.84 -14.80 10.97
N ARG A 246 15.35 -14.25 9.87
CA ARG A 246 16.67 -14.63 9.33
C ARG A 246 17.43 -13.43 8.77
N VAL A 247 17.79 -12.51 9.64
CA VAL A 247 18.91 -11.58 9.42
C VAL A 247 19.80 -11.63 10.64
#